data_7c754979669ab6af8aefdb9cf580f382
#
_entry.id   7c754979669ab6af8aefdb9cf580f382
#
_cell.length_a   1.000
_cell.length_b   1.000
_cell.length_c   1.000
_cell.angle_alpha   90.00
_cell.angle_beta   90.00
_cell.angle_gamma   90.00
#
_symmetry.space_group_name_H-M   'P 1'
#
loop_
_entity.id
_entity.type
_entity.pdbx_description
1 polymer ?
#
loop_
_entity_poly.entity_id
_entity_poly.type
_entity_poly.pdbx_seq_one_letter_code
_entity_poly.pdbx_strand_id
1 'polypeptide(L)'
;MVTVSAFKDGFTALRANPILFAAGLLVGAGGQLQYVDHLIESPLLSAGVSLAWLIVFPFVLGGFIGTARAAIDGTDASLAHFFTVARTHYLRLLLATVVFVLLVFGTAIGFGLIGFILGIGSIALTAIHEMAAFAAGVISLLIWLVSILVVIMFVQFYDTAIVIENASVTDAFRRSVGLVRSNLKSVAGFSVAWLVLLNVFFIPEYLLQLTMTDAGPADVLPIELGIPIAVLLPIGIALSAVGFAYFYTVYTAYYMRLIAASTDTLDSV
;
A
#
# COMPACT_ATOMS: atom_id res chain seq x y z
N MET A 1 -5.19 6.92 -21.26
CA MET A 1 -4.06 7.85 -21.10
C MET A 1 -3.98 8.49 -19.70
N VAL A 2 -4.99 8.35 -18.85
CA VAL A 2 -5.04 8.89 -17.46
C VAL A 2 -3.83 8.46 -16.62
N THR A 3 -3.46 7.18 -16.66
CA THR A 3 -2.34 6.63 -15.88
C THR A 3 -1.01 7.33 -16.18
N VAL A 4 -0.61 7.42 -17.44
CA VAL A 4 0.69 8.03 -17.82
C VAL A 4 0.75 9.51 -17.42
N SER A 5 -0.36 10.22 -17.57
CA SER A 5 -0.45 11.62 -17.16
C SER A 5 -0.33 11.77 -15.64
N ALA A 6 -0.94 10.88 -14.85
CA ALA A 6 -0.80 10.88 -13.39
C ALA A 6 0.65 10.68 -12.93
N PHE A 7 1.41 9.80 -13.60
CA PHE A 7 2.84 9.62 -13.31
C PHE A 7 3.65 10.89 -13.59
N LYS A 8 3.34 11.60 -14.69
CA LYS A 8 4.00 12.87 -15.01
C LYS A 8 3.67 13.98 -14.01
N ASP A 9 2.39 14.13 -13.67
CA ASP A 9 1.95 15.14 -12.69
C ASP A 9 2.57 14.86 -11.31
N GLY A 10 2.55 13.60 -10.86
CA GLY A 10 3.17 13.20 -9.60
C GLY A 10 4.66 13.50 -9.56
N PHE A 11 5.37 13.20 -10.63
CA PHE A 11 6.80 13.52 -10.73
C PHE A 11 7.07 15.02 -10.71
N THR A 12 6.27 15.80 -11.45
CA THR A 12 6.40 17.26 -11.52
C THR A 12 6.11 17.90 -10.16
N ALA A 13 5.02 17.48 -9.50
CA ALA A 13 4.64 17.97 -8.17
C ALA A 13 5.73 17.64 -7.13
N LEU A 14 6.26 16.42 -7.16
CA LEU A 14 7.31 15.97 -6.25
C LEU A 14 8.59 16.78 -6.42
N ARG A 15 9.01 17.02 -7.67
CA ARG A 15 10.22 17.81 -7.99
C ARG A 15 10.09 19.28 -7.56
N ALA A 16 8.88 19.83 -7.68
CA ALA A 16 8.62 21.24 -7.33
C ALA A 16 8.43 21.44 -5.81
N ASN A 17 8.10 20.40 -5.06
CA ASN A 17 7.73 20.49 -3.64
C ASN A 17 8.54 19.53 -2.75
N PRO A 18 9.76 19.92 -2.30
CA PRO A 18 10.61 19.06 -1.46
C PRO A 18 9.96 18.61 -0.14
N ILE A 19 8.93 19.31 0.31
CA ILE A 19 8.16 18.96 1.51
C ILE A 19 7.55 17.55 1.43
N LEU A 20 7.24 17.07 0.22
CA LEU A 20 6.72 15.73 0.01
C LEU A 20 7.75 14.65 0.38
N PHE A 21 9.05 14.92 0.17
CA PHE A 21 10.10 14.00 0.63
C PHE A 21 10.23 14.01 2.15
N ALA A 22 10.09 15.17 2.81
CA ALA A 22 10.11 15.25 4.27
C ALA A 22 8.92 14.49 4.88
N ALA A 23 7.72 14.62 4.29
CA ALA A 23 6.56 13.84 4.68
C ALA A 23 6.74 12.33 4.39
N GLY A 24 7.34 11.97 3.25
CA GLY A 24 7.71 10.61 2.90
C GLY A 24 8.72 10.01 3.88
N LEU A 25 9.65 10.81 4.40
CA LEU A 25 10.63 10.37 5.39
C LEU A 25 9.96 9.94 6.71
N LEU A 26 8.89 10.62 7.14
CA LEU A 26 8.11 10.20 8.32
C LEU A 26 7.52 8.79 8.12
N VAL A 27 7.04 8.49 6.92
CA VAL A 27 6.51 7.16 6.60
C VAL A 27 7.64 6.14 6.46
N GLY A 28 8.72 6.48 5.76
CA GLY A 28 9.86 5.60 5.58
C GLY A 28 10.50 5.22 6.93
N ALA A 29 10.70 6.19 7.83
CA ALA A 29 11.20 5.93 9.17
C ALA A 29 10.21 5.08 10.00
N GLY A 30 8.91 5.40 9.93
CA GLY A 30 7.87 4.64 10.63
C GLY A 30 7.74 3.20 10.15
N GLY A 31 7.88 2.96 8.84
CA GLY A 31 7.87 1.62 8.27
C GLY A 31 9.01 0.75 8.77
N GLN A 32 10.16 1.35 9.12
CA GLN A 32 11.31 0.63 9.65
C GLN A 32 11.15 0.24 11.14
N LEU A 33 10.12 0.74 11.83
CA LEU A 33 9.84 0.36 13.22
C LEU A 33 9.58 -1.14 13.39
N GLN A 34 9.22 -1.84 12.33
CA GLN A 34 9.09 -3.30 12.34
C GLN A 34 10.42 -4.03 12.65
N TYR A 35 11.57 -3.40 12.38
CA TYR A 35 12.88 -3.98 12.68
C TYR A 35 13.32 -3.77 14.13
N VAL A 36 12.56 -3.03 14.92
CA VAL A 36 12.79 -2.85 16.36
C VAL A 36 12.76 -4.21 17.08
N ASP A 37 12.01 -5.18 16.55
CA ASP A 37 11.93 -6.55 17.08
C ASP A 37 13.29 -7.24 17.13
N HIS A 38 14.12 -7.02 16.12
CA HIS A 38 15.46 -7.57 16.06
C HIS A 38 16.45 -6.89 17.03
N LEU A 39 16.07 -5.70 17.54
CA LEU A 39 16.87 -4.95 18.52
C LEU A 39 16.38 -5.18 19.95
N ILE A 40 15.13 -5.57 20.13
CA ILE A 40 14.47 -5.70 21.41
C ILE A 40 13.76 -7.05 21.45
N GLU A 41 14.32 -8.03 22.12
CA GLU A 41 13.79 -9.40 22.25
C GLU A 41 12.51 -9.47 23.11
N SER A 42 11.55 -8.57 22.85
CA SER A 42 10.29 -8.48 23.57
C SER A 42 9.10 -8.43 22.61
N PRO A 43 8.36 -9.54 22.44
CA PRO A 43 7.17 -9.60 21.56
C PRO A 43 6.08 -8.58 21.93
N LEU A 44 5.95 -8.26 23.23
CA LEU A 44 4.97 -7.27 23.69
C LEU A 44 5.33 -5.85 23.26
N LEU A 45 6.61 -5.50 23.30
CA LEU A 45 7.06 -4.18 22.87
C LEU A 45 6.91 -4.01 21.37
N SER A 46 7.27 -5.04 20.62
CA SER A 46 7.07 -5.12 19.18
C SER A 46 5.61 -4.93 18.79
N ALA A 47 4.71 -5.70 19.38
CA ALA A 47 3.28 -5.55 19.18
C ALA A 47 2.80 -4.12 19.53
N GLY A 48 3.34 -3.55 20.61
CA GLY A 48 3.04 -2.17 21.02
C GLY A 48 3.48 -1.13 19.98
N VAL A 49 4.69 -1.26 19.45
CA VAL A 49 5.23 -0.38 18.39
C VAL A 49 4.40 -0.51 17.11
N SER A 50 4.07 -1.72 16.69
CA SER A 50 3.24 -1.96 15.51
C SER A 50 1.84 -1.38 15.66
N LEU A 51 1.23 -1.52 16.84
CA LEU A 51 -0.08 -0.92 17.14
C LEU A 51 0.00 0.61 17.17
N ALA A 52 1.04 1.17 17.77
CA ALA A 52 1.25 2.62 17.78
C ALA A 52 1.41 3.15 16.34
N TRP A 53 2.14 2.45 15.49
CA TRP A 53 2.28 2.82 14.08
C TRP A 53 0.94 2.74 13.33
N LEU A 54 0.15 1.69 13.55
CA LEU A 54 -1.18 1.56 12.95
C LEU A 54 -2.09 2.75 13.31
N ILE A 55 -1.95 3.31 14.52
CA ILE A 55 -2.70 4.49 14.98
C ILE A 55 -2.13 5.78 14.37
N VAL A 56 -0.81 5.92 14.28
CA VAL A 56 -0.14 7.13 13.78
C VAL A 56 -0.20 7.22 12.24
N PHE A 57 -0.12 6.09 11.55
CA PHE A 57 -0.06 6.04 10.08
C PHE A 57 -1.21 6.79 9.38
N PRO A 58 -2.50 6.65 9.77
CA PRO A 58 -3.60 7.41 9.15
C PRO A 58 -3.46 8.93 9.30
N PHE A 59 -2.84 9.40 10.38
CA PHE A 59 -2.53 10.82 10.55
C PHE A 59 -1.52 11.30 9.51
N VAL A 60 -0.42 10.58 9.38
CA VAL A 60 0.65 10.90 8.41
C VAL A 60 0.12 10.78 6.98
N LEU A 61 -0.64 9.74 6.69
CA LEU A 61 -1.25 9.50 5.39
C LEU A 61 -2.20 10.64 4.98
N GLY A 62 -3.08 11.07 5.88
CA GLY A 62 -4.00 12.17 5.62
C GLY A 62 -3.29 13.49 5.32
N GLY A 63 -2.27 13.82 6.11
CA GLY A 63 -1.41 14.98 5.87
C GLY A 63 -0.68 14.90 4.54
N PHE A 64 -0.16 13.72 4.20
CA PHE A 64 0.53 13.49 2.93
C PHE A 64 -0.40 13.70 1.72
N ILE A 65 -1.56 13.05 1.70
CA ILE A 65 -2.54 13.16 0.60
C ILE A 65 -2.96 14.62 0.41
N GLY A 66 -3.24 15.35 1.50
CA GLY A 66 -3.60 16.77 1.42
C GLY A 66 -2.47 17.64 0.86
N THR A 67 -1.25 17.41 1.29
CA THR A 67 -0.07 18.13 0.78
C THR A 67 0.24 17.77 -0.68
N ALA A 68 0.09 16.51 -1.04
CA ALA A 68 0.24 16.06 -2.43
C ALA A 68 -0.81 16.71 -3.35
N ARG A 69 -2.07 16.78 -2.90
CA ARG A 69 -3.12 17.52 -3.62
C ARG A 69 -2.74 18.98 -3.82
N ALA A 70 -2.34 19.68 -2.75
CA ALA A 70 -1.93 21.09 -2.83
C ALA A 70 -0.77 21.29 -3.81
N ALA A 71 0.21 20.38 -3.79
CA ALA A 71 1.35 20.40 -4.71
C ALA A 71 0.93 20.18 -6.18
N ILE A 72 -0.04 19.31 -6.44
CA ILE A 72 -0.57 19.03 -7.78
C ILE A 72 -1.40 20.21 -8.29
N ASP A 73 -2.21 20.83 -7.41
CA ASP A 73 -3.04 22.00 -7.73
C ASP A 73 -2.20 23.31 -7.83
N GLY A 74 -0.89 23.25 -7.51
CA GLY A 74 0.00 24.42 -7.52
C GLY A 74 -0.29 25.42 -6.40
N THR A 75 -0.90 24.96 -5.30
CA THR A 75 -1.19 25.76 -4.11
C THR A 75 -0.13 25.54 -3.02
N ASP A 76 -0.26 26.18 -1.84
CA ASP A 76 0.73 26.11 -0.78
C ASP A 76 0.83 24.70 -0.16
N ALA A 77 1.84 23.96 -0.57
CA ALA A 77 2.21 22.66 -0.01
C ALA A 77 3.22 22.87 1.14
N SER A 78 2.73 23.13 2.34
CA SER A 78 3.54 23.43 3.52
C SER A 78 3.34 22.42 4.65
N LEU A 79 4.29 22.42 5.63
CA LEU A 79 4.13 21.62 6.86
C LEU A 79 2.88 22.04 7.64
N ALA A 80 2.56 23.33 7.67
CA ALA A 80 1.36 23.82 8.35
C ALA A 80 0.10 23.24 7.69
N HIS A 81 0.06 23.20 6.35
CA HIS A 81 -1.01 22.57 5.60
C HIS A 81 -1.09 21.06 5.91
N PHE A 82 0.06 20.35 5.90
CA PHE A 82 0.14 18.94 6.26
C PHE A 82 -0.55 18.63 7.60
N PHE A 83 -0.14 19.34 8.67
CA PHE A 83 -0.71 19.12 10.01
C PHE A 83 -2.19 19.49 10.10
N THR A 84 -2.62 20.52 9.38
CA THR A 84 -4.02 20.95 9.36
C THR A 84 -4.90 19.86 8.73
N VAL A 85 -4.54 19.37 7.54
CA VAL A 85 -5.28 18.31 6.85
C VAL A 85 -5.24 17.01 7.66
N ALA A 86 -4.07 16.64 8.18
CA ALA A 86 -3.91 15.46 9.01
C ALA A 86 -4.91 15.46 10.18
N ARG A 87 -4.97 16.55 10.95
CA ARG A 87 -5.89 16.68 12.11
C ARG A 87 -7.36 16.64 11.69
N THR A 88 -7.70 17.32 10.59
CA THR A 88 -9.10 17.42 10.13
C THR A 88 -9.69 16.07 9.74
N HIS A 89 -8.88 15.19 9.12
CA HIS A 89 -9.37 13.93 8.58
C HIS A 89 -8.98 12.70 9.42
N TYR A 90 -8.18 12.88 10.49
CA TYR A 90 -7.59 11.80 11.26
C TYR A 90 -8.56 10.71 11.70
N LEU A 91 -9.62 11.08 12.43
CA LEU A 91 -10.55 10.09 12.98
C LEU A 91 -11.27 9.29 11.88
N ARG A 92 -11.64 9.96 10.78
CA ARG A 92 -12.28 9.29 9.64
C ARG A 92 -11.31 8.33 8.96
N LEU A 93 -10.06 8.74 8.76
CA LEU A 93 -9.03 7.89 8.19
C LEU A 93 -8.69 6.71 9.10
N LEU A 94 -8.57 6.94 10.41
CA LEU A 94 -8.31 5.87 11.38
C LEU A 94 -9.43 4.82 11.34
N LEU A 95 -10.69 5.25 11.42
CA LEU A 95 -11.84 4.34 11.33
C LEU A 95 -11.89 3.62 9.97
N ALA A 96 -11.64 4.32 8.88
CA ALA A 96 -11.60 3.73 7.56
C ALA A 96 -10.45 2.73 7.42
N THR A 97 -9.28 3.01 7.99
CA THR A 97 -8.15 2.07 8.02
C THR A 97 -8.50 0.81 8.79
N VAL A 98 -9.17 0.93 9.93
CA VAL A 98 -9.66 -0.26 10.68
C VAL A 98 -10.62 -1.07 9.82
N VAL A 99 -11.60 -0.43 9.16
CA VAL A 99 -12.54 -1.11 8.25
C VAL A 99 -11.80 -1.77 7.09
N PHE A 100 -10.83 -1.08 6.48
CA PHE A 100 -9.99 -1.63 5.40
C PHE A 100 -9.23 -2.88 5.87
N VAL A 101 -8.57 -2.81 7.03
CA VAL A 101 -7.85 -3.94 7.62
C VAL A 101 -8.80 -5.11 7.86
N LEU A 102 -9.96 -4.88 8.46
CA LEU A 102 -10.97 -5.92 8.69
C LEU A 102 -11.49 -6.55 7.38
N LEU A 103 -11.69 -5.75 6.32
CA LEU A 103 -12.08 -6.25 5.01
C LEU A 103 -11.01 -7.13 4.38
N VAL A 104 -9.76 -6.68 4.40
CA VAL A 104 -8.63 -7.43 3.82
C VAL A 104 -8.37 -8.72 4.61
N PHE A 105 -8.26 -8.63 5.95
CA PHE A 105 -8.06 -9.81 6.79
C PHE A 105 -9.27 -10.77 6.77
N GLY A 106 -10.49 -10.24 6.80
CA GLY A 106 -11.70 -11.05 6.67
C GLY A 106 -11.74 -11.82 5.35
N THR A 107 -11.34 -11.16 4.25
CA THR A 107 -11.21 -11.81 2.94
C THR A 107 -10.09 -12.86 2.96
N ALA A 108 -8.93 -12.53 3.51
CA ALA A 108 -7.80 -13.45 3.59
C ALA A 108 -8.13 -14.70 4.41
N ILE A 109 -8.80 -14.53 5.56
CA ILE A 109 -9.25 -15.65 6.41
C ILE A 109 -10.34 -16.46 5.69
N GLY A 110 -11.37 -15.80 5.13
CA GLY A 110 -12.46 -16.47 4.47
C GLY A 110 -12.01 -17.34 3.29
N PHE A 111 -11.23 -16.77 2.37
CA PHE A 111 -10.66 -17.53 1.26
C PHE A 111 -9.53 -18.46 1.69
N GLY A 112 -8.79 -18.12 2.77
CA GLY A 112 -7.79 -18.99 3.37
C GLY A 112 -8.38 -20.29 3.93
N LEU A 113 -9.54 -20.23 4.58
CA LEU A 113 -10.26 -21.43 5.05
C LEU A 113 -10.73 -22.31 3.87
N ILE A 114 -11.24 -21.69 2.80
CA ILE A 114 -11.61 -22.43 1.58
C ILE A 114 -10.35 -23.09 0.99
N GLY A 115 -9.25 -22.33 0.86
CA GLY A 115 -7.97 -22.84 0.37
C GLY A 115 -7.41 -23.98 1.23
N PHE A 116 -7.57 -23.90 2.55
CA PHE A 116 -7.18 -24.95 3.49
C PHE A 116 -7.97 -26.24 3.26
N ILE A 117 -9.28 -26.15 3.11
CA ILE A 117 -10.15 -27.31 2.81
C ILE A 117 -9.75 -27.94 1.47
N LEU A 118 -9.53 -27.10 0.44
CA LEU A 118 -9.06 -27.57 -0.87
C LEU A 118 -7.66 -28.17 -0.78
N GLY A 119 -6.80 -27.62 0.07
CA GLY A 119 -5.46 -28.11 0.36
C GLY A 119 -5.47 -29.51 0.98
N ILE A 120 -6.36 -29.78 1.93
CA ILE A 120 -6.56 -31.15 2.46
C ILE A 120 -6.99 -32.10 1.34
N GLY A 121 -7.91 -31.67 0.47
CA GLY A 121 -8.32 -32.43 -0.71
C GLY A 121 -7.15 -32.70 -1.67
N SER A 122 -6.26 -31.74 -1.87
CA SER A 122 -5.08 -31.91 -2.73
C SER A 122 -4.07 -32.92 -2.14
N ILE A 123 -3.90 -32.96 -0.82
CA ILE A 123 -3.08 -33.97 -0.14
C ILE A 123 -3.66 -35.37 -0.37
N ALA A 124 -4.99 -35.53 -0.31
CA ALA A 124 -5.63 -36.81 -0.64
C ALA A 124 -5.41 -37.22 -2.12
N LEU A 125 -5.34 -36.23 -3.02
CA LEU A 125 -5.04 -36.46 -4.44
C LEU A 125 -3.59 -36.91 -4.68
N THR A 126 -2.62 -36.60 -3.79
CA THR A 126 -1.23 -37.07 -3.97
C THR A 126 -1.15 -38.59 -4.02
N ALA A 127 -2.02 -39.30 -3.29
CA ALA A 127 -2.11 -40.74 -3.31
C ALA A 127 -2.55 -41.31 -4.69
N ILE A 128 -3.15 -40.48 -5.55
CA ILE A 128 -3.66 -40.86 -6.87
C ILE A 128 -2.76 -40.30 -7.99
N HIS A 129 -2.41 -39.00 -7.88
CA HIS A 129 -1.64 -38.32 -8.92
C HIS A 129 -0.96 -37.07 -8.38
N GLU A 130 0.36 -37.13 -8.19
CA GLU A 130 1.18 -36.08 -7.56
C GLU A 130 1.09 -34.72 -8.30
N MET A 131 1.19 -34.72 -9.63
CA MET A 131 1.10 -33.50 -10.45
C MET A 131 -0.28 -32.82 -10.34
N ALA A 132 -1.35 -33.60 -10.21
CA ALA A 132 -2.70 -33.06 -10.06
C ALA A 132 -2.87 -32.41 -8.68
N ALA A 133 -2.29 -32.98 -7.64
CA ALA A 133 -2.25 -32.43 -6.30
C ALA A 133 -1.48 -31.09 -6.26
N PHE A 134 -0.30 -31.04 -6.88
CA PHE A 134 0.48 -29.82 -7.00
C PHE A 134 -0.28 -28.73 -7.74
N ALA A 135 -0.87 -29.04 -8.90
CA ALA A 135 -1.67 -28.09 -9.67
C ALA A 135 -2.86 -27.55 -8.87
N ALA A 136 -3.58 -28.41 -8.13
CA ALA A 136 -4.69 -27.99 -7.28
C ALA A 136 -4.24 -27.04 -6.16
N GLY A 137 -3.09 -27.29 -5.53
CA GLY A 137 -2.49 -26.42 -4.53
C GLY A 137 -2.13 -25.05 -5.09
N VAL A 138 -1.47 -25.00 -6.23
CA VAL A 138 -1.11 -23.74 -6.92
C VAL A 138 -2.36 -22.95 -7.32
N ILE A 139 -3.38 -23.59 -7.88
CA ILE A 139 -4.64 -22.94 -8.25
C ILE A 139 -5.33 -22.36 -7.03
N SER A 140 -5.39 -23.10 -5.91
CA SER A 140 -5.98 -22.62 -4.66
C SER A 140 -5.26 -21.39 -4.12
N LEU A 141 -3.94 -21.38 -4.12
CA LEU A 141 -3.12 -20.25 -3.72
C LEU A 141 -3.35 -19.03 -4.62
N LEU A 142 -3.43 -19.23 -5.93
CA LEU A 142 -3.71 -18.17 -6.89
C LEU A 142 -5.11 -17.56 -6.68
N ILE A 143 -6.13 -18.38 -6.47
CA ILE A 143 -7.50 -17.92 -6.18
C ILE A 143 -7.50 -17.08 -4.90
N TRP A 144 -6.84 -17.54 -3.85
CA TRP A 144 -6.71 -16.82 -2.58
C TRP A 144 -6.04 -15.44 -2.78
N LEU A 145 -4.88 -15.42 -3.44
CA LEU A 145 -4.13 -14.19 -3.69
C LEU A 145 -4.93 -13.21 -4.55
N VAL A 146 -5.51 -13.68 -5.66
CA VAL A 146 -6.32 -12.84 -6.56
C VAL A 146 -7.53 -12.27 -5.85
N SER A 147 -8.19 -13.04 -4.97
CA SER A 147 -9.34 -12.56 -4.20
C SER A 147 -8.98 -11.37 -3.30
N ILE A 148 -7.84 -11.44 -2.60
CA ILE A 148 -7.33 -10.34 -1.78
C ILE A 148 -7.01 -9.12 -2.65
N LEU A 149 -6.28 -9.31 -3.76
CA LEU A 149 -5.91 -8.23 -4.67
C LEU A 149 -7.14 -7.53 -5.28
N VAL A 150 -8.18 -8.29 -5.63
CA VAL A 150 -9.43 -7.74 -6.13
C VAL A 150 -10.13 -6.89 -5.07
N VAL A 151 -10.23 -7.37 -3.82
CA VAL A 151 -10.81 -6.56 -2.75
C VAL A 151 -10.03 -5.28 -2.54
N ILE A 152 -8.69 -5.36 -2.43
CA ILE A 152 -7.82 -4.18 -2.29
C ILE A 152 -8.05 -3.21 -3.45
N MET A 153 -8.07 -3.68 -4.69
CA MET A 153 -8.30 -2.86 -5.87
C MET A 153 -9.62 -2.09 -5.80
N PHE A 154 -10.70 -2.74 -5.35
CA PHE A 154 -12.01 -2.09 -5.28
C PHE A 154 -12.12 -1.04 -4.17
N VAL A 155 -11.41 -1.23 -3.06
CA VAL A 155 -11.49 -0.31 -1.92
C VAL A 155 -10.30 0.65 -1.80
N GLN A 156 -9.30 0.55 -2.68
CA GLN A 156 -8.03 1.27 -2.55
C GLN A 156 -8.16 2.80 -2.39
N PHE A 157 -9.14 3.44 -2.99
CA PHE A 157 -9.29 4.90 -3.00
C PHE A 157 -10.05 5.49 -1.80
N TYR A 158 -10.30 4.72 -0.73
CA TYR A 158 -11.06 5.20 0.43
C TYR A 158 -10.37 6.39 1.13
N ASP A 159 -9.05 6.35 1.23
CA ASP A 159 -8.23 7.36 1.88
C ASP A 159 -8.24 8.70 1.12
N THR A 160 -8.04 8.65 -0.18
CA THR A 160 -8.12 9.83 -1.06
C THR A 160 -9.53 10.41 -1.12
N ALA A 161 -10.59 9.59 -1.13
CA ALA A 161 -11.96 10.05 -1.07
C ALA A 161 -12.27 10.81 0.24
N ILE A 162 -11.74 10.35 1.38
CA ILE A 162 -11.89 11.05 2.66
C ILE A 162 -11.20 12.40 2.63
N VAL A 163 -9.95 12.46 2.14
CA VAL A 163 -9.15 13.67 2.21
C VAL A 163 -9.53 14.69 1.12
N ILE A 164 -9.78 14.21 -0.11
CA ILE A 164 -10.01 15.07 -1.27
C ILE A 164 -11.47 15.50 -1.38
N GLU A 165 -12.41 14.56 -1.22
CA GLU A 165 -13.85 14.82 -1.35
C GLU A 165 -14.53 15.06 0.01
N ASN A 166 -13.79 15.02 1.13
CA ASN A 166 -14.31 15.14 2.50
C ASN A 166 -15.42 14.10 2.81
N ALA A 167 -15.32 12.92 2.20
CA ALA A 167 -16.30 11.87 2.33
C ALA A 167 -16.38 11.30 3.76
N SER A 168 -17.57 10.78 4.13
CA SER A 168 -17.70 9.93 5.31
C SER A 168 -17.02 8.58 5.08
N VAL A 169 -16.77 7.80 6.13
CA VAL A 169 -16.13 6.47 6.01
C VAL A 169 -16.91 5.58 5.02
N THR A 170 -18.22 5.47 5.19
CA THR A 170 -19.05 4.61 4.33
C THR A 170 -19.10 5.11 2.90
N ASP A 171 -19.21 6.43 2.69
CA ASP A 171 -19.27 7.02 1.37
C ASP A 171 -17.93 6.91 0.64
N ALA A 172 -16.82 6.99 1.36
CA ALA A 172 -15.49 6.80 0.80
C ALA A 172 -15.30 5.40 0.19
N PHE A 173 -15.73 4.34 0.89
CA PHE A 173 -15.71 2.99 0.33
C PHE A 173 -16.67 2.83 -0.84
N ARG A 174 -17.88 3.36 -0.75
CA ARG A 174 -18.85 3.36 -1.87
C ARG A 174 -18.29 4.10 -3.08
N ARG A 175 -17.67 5.26 -2.84
CA ARG A 175 -17.04 6.07 -3.88
C ARG A 175 -15.91 5.32 -4.57
N SER A 176 -15.01 4.69 -3.78
CA SER A 176 -13.94 3.85 -4.30
C SER A 176 -14.47 2.74 -5.21
N VAL A 177 -15.43 1.95 -4.71
CA VAL A 177 -16.04 0.87 -5.50
C VAL A 177 -16.71 1.39 -6.77
N GLY A 178 -17.42 2.52 -6.70
CA GLY A 178 -18.06 3.16 -7.85
C GLY A 178 -17.07 3.58 -8.91
N LEU A 179 -15.99 4.29 -8.52
CA LEU A 179 -14.92 4.73 -9.43
C LEU A 179 -14.21 3.56 -10.10
N VAL A 180 -13.92 2.50 -9.34
CA VAL A 180 -13.26 1.32 -9.89
C VAL A 180 -14.17 0.61 -10.90
N ARG A 181 -15.46 0.44 -10.60
CA ARG A 181 -16.42 -0.20 -11.52
C ARG A 181 -16.55 0.57 -12.84
N SER A 182 -16.63 1.89 -12.79
CA SER A 182 -16.76 2.73 -13.99
C SER A 182 -15.46 2.82 -14.80
N ASN A 183 -14.29 2.55 -14.18
CA ASN A 183 -12.96 2.68 -14.80
C ASN A 183 -12.11 1.41 -14.69
N LEU A 184 -12.73 0.23 -14.66
CA LEU A 184 -12.08 -1.04 -14.28
C LEU A 184 -10.77 -1.30 -15.04
N LYS A 185 -10.75 -1.13 -16.37
CA LYS A 185 -9.54 -1.36 -17.19
C LYS A 185 -8.41 -0.39 -16.85
N SER A 186 -8.74 0.89 -16.64
CA SER A 186 -7.74 1.90 -16.26
C SER A 186 -7.19 1.65 -14.86
N VAL A 187 -8.07 1.35 -13.90
CA VAL A 187 -7.68 1.08 -12.51
C VAL A 187 -6.89 -0.21 -12.40
N ALA A 188 -7.29 -1.28 -13.06
CA ALA A 188 -6.52 -2.53 -13.07
C ALA A 188 -5.11 -2.32 -13.65
N GLY A 189 -5.00 -1.61 -14.78
CA GLY A 189 -3.70 -1.27 -15.36
C GLY A 189 -2.84 -0.40 -14.45
N PHE A 190 -3.43 0.59 -13.78
CA PHE A 190 -2.75 1.40 -12.78
C PHE A 190 -2.30 0.57 -11.59
N SER A 191 -3.16 -0.29 -11.03
CA SER A 191 -2.85 -1.14 -9.88
C SER A 191 -1.72 -2.13 -10.18
N VAL A 192 -1.69 -2.70 -11.38
CA VAL A 192 -0.58 -3.58 -11.81
C VAL A 192 0.72 -2.79 -11.93
N ALA A 193 0.71 -1.64 -12.61
CA ALA A 193 1.89 -0.78 -12.72
C ALA A 193 2.39 -0.34 -11.34
N TRP A 194 1.46 0.03 -10.44
CA TRP A 194 1.75 0.44 -9.08
C TRP A 194 2.38 -0.70 -8.27
N LEU A 195 1.83 -1.93 -8.35
CA LEU A 195 2.39 -3.12 -7.70
C LEU A 195 3.81 -3.43 -8.18
N VAL A 196 4.05 -3.38 -9.49
CA VAL A 196 5.39 -3.63 -10.05
C VAL A 196 6.39 -2.60 -9.53
N LEU A 197 6.06 -1.32 -9.60
CA LEU A 197 6.92 -0.25 -9.13
C LEU A 197 7.15 -0.32 -7.63
N LEU A 198 6.11 -0.61 -6.84
CA LEU A 198 6.22 -0.80 -5.40
C LEU A 198 7.26 -1.88 -5.08
N ASN A 199 7.17 -3.05 -5.72
CA ASN A 199 8.13 -4.14 -5.50
C ASN A 199 9.56 -3.73 -5.87
N VAL A 200 9.77 -2.97 -6.94
CA VAL A 200 11.10 -2.45 -7.31
C VAL A 200 11.66 -1.55 -6.20
N PHE A 201 10.84 -0.68 -5.60
CA PHE A 201 11.29 0.19 -4.52
C PHE A 201 11.52 -0.56 -3.20
N PHE A 202 10.84 -1.69 -2.97
CA PHE A 202 11.04 -2.54 -1.80
C PHE A 202 12.18 -3.55 -1.94
N ILE A 203 12.87 -3.63 -3.08
CA ILE A 203 14.04 -4.51 -3.23
C ILE A 203 15.07 -4.34 -2.08
N PRO A 204 15.49 -3.12 -1.69
CA PRO A 204 16.43 -2.96 -0.57
C PRO A 204 15.87 -3.45 0.77
N GLU A 205 14.57 -3.31 0.98
CA GLU A 205 13.86 -3.81 2.15
C GLU A 205 13.89 -5.33 2.21
N TYR A 206 13.61 -6.00 1.09
CA TYR A 206 13.72 -7.46 1.00
C TYR A 206 15.16 -7.93 1.24
N LEU A 207 16.15 -7.21 0.70
CA LEU A 207 17.57 -7.51 0.95
C LEU A 207 17.92 -7.35 2.43
N LEU A 208 17.41 -6.30 3.09
CA LEU A 208 17.60 -6.09 4.52
C LEU A 208 16.97 -7.24 5.33
N GLN A 209 15.73 -7.61 5.01
CA GLN A 209 15.04 -8.72 5.66
C GLN A 209 15.79 -10.05 5.50
N LEU A 210 16.36 -10.30 4.31
CA LEU A 210 17.16 -11.49 4.04
C LEU A 210 18.45 -11.55 4.87
N THR A 211 19.03 -10.41 5.24
CA THR A 211 20.24 -10.34 6.08
C THR A 211 19.96 -10.49 7.57
N MET A 212 18.69 -10.26 7.98
CA MET A 212 18.28 -10.28 9.39
C MET A 212 17.66 -11.62 9.84
N THR A 213 17.23 -12.47 8.93
CA THR A 213 16.62 -13.76 9.28
C THR A 213 17.70 -14.83 9.38
N ASP A 214 17.81 -15.45 10.58
CA ASP A 214 18.70 -16.61 10.83
C ASP A 214 18.34 -17.83 9.93
N ALA A 215 17.09 -17.91 9.48
CA ALA A 215 16.64 -18.81 8.41
C ALA A 215 16.89 -18.16 7.04
N GLY A 216 18.10 -17.67 6.84
CA GLY A 216 18.47 -17.01 5.60
C GLY A 216 18.32 -17.94 4.41
N PRO A 217 18.03 -17.43 3.23
CA PRO A 217 18.07 -18.20 1.99
C PRO A 217 19.50 -18.60 1.61
N ALA A 218 20.42 -18.67 2.57
CA ALA A 218 21.76 -19.25 2.38
C ALA A 218 21.68 -20.64 1.72
N ASP A 219 20.59 -21.39 2.02
CA ASP A 219 20.29 -22.65 1.35
C ASP A 219 19.66 -22.47 -0.04
N VAL A 220 19.13 -21.29 -0.36
CA VAL A 220 18.43 -20.99 -1.63
C VAL A 220 19.23 -20.02 -2.52
N LEU A 221 19.89 -19.03 -1.90
CA LEU A 221 20.76 -18.07 -2.57
C LEU A 221 22.06 -17.92 -1.78
N PRO A 222 23.19 -18.47 -2.24
CA PRO A 222 24.48 -18.36 -1.57
C PRO A 222 25.09 -16.97 -1.76
N ILE A 223 24.36 -15.93 -1.34
CA ILE A 223 24.83 -14.54 -1.42
C ILE A 223 24.94 -14.02 0.01
N GLU A 224 26.09 -14.18 0.62
CA GLU A 224 26.47 -13.40 1.78
C GLU A 224 26.73 -11.95 1.29
N LEU A 225 25.75 -11.08 1.45
CA LEU A 225 25.86 -9.68 1.02
C LEU A 225 26.97 -8.91 1.76
N GLY A 226 27.41 -9.40 2.93
CA GLY A 226 28.51 -8.80 3.70
C GLY A 226 28.33 -7.31 4.05
N ILE A 227 27.15 -6.75 3.79
CA ILE A 227 26.87 -5.32 4.01
C ILE A 227 26.34 -5.14 5.44
N PRO A 228 26.99 -4.30 6.26
CA PRO A 228 26.53 -4.07 7.62
C PRO A 228 25.13 -3.46 7.65
N ILE A 229 24.29 -3.90 8.59
CA ILE A 229 22.93 -3.37 8.80
C ILE A 229 22.92 -1.85 9.00
N ALA A 230 23.96 -1.31 9.64
CA ALA A 230 24.14 0.14 9.83
C ALA A 230 24.21 0.92 8.52
N VAL A 231 24.53 0.27 7.39
CA VAL A 231 24.53 0.88 6.05
C VAL A 231 23.21 0.62 5.34
N LEU A 232 22.67 -0.60 5.46
CA LEU A 232 21.43 -0.96 4.78
C LEU A 232 20.20 -0.22 5.34
N LEU A 233 20.14 -0.04 6.66
CA LEU A 233 18.99 0.60 7.32
C LEU A 233 18.76 2.06 6.87
N PRO A 234 19.75 2.96 6.87
CA PRO A 234 19.58 4.32 6.34
C PRO A 234 19.22 4.35 4.85
N ILE A 235 19.78 3.44 4.05
CA ILE A 235 19.45 3.32 2.63
C ILE A 235 17.99 2.88 2.47
N GLY A 236 17.56 1.87 3.23
CA GLY A 236 16.18 1.41 3.25
C GLY A 236 15.20 2.52 3.61
N ILE A 237 15.49 3.28 4.68
CA ILE A 237 14.68 4.44 5.08
C ILE A 237 14.59 5.48 3.95
N ALA A 238 15.72 5.84 3.34
CA ALA A 238 15.76 6.84 2.30
C ALA A 238 14.99 6.40 1.05
N LEU A 239 15.15 5.15 0.62
CA LEU A 239 14.44 4.60 -0.54
C LEU A 239 12.95 4.43 -0.27
N SER A 240 12.56 3.96 0.91
CA SER A 240 11.17 3.89 1.34
C SER A 240 10.52 5.29 1.38
N ALA A 241 11.24 6.29 1.86
CA ALA A 241 10.78 7.68 1.88
C ALA A 241 10.53 8.24 0.47
N VAL A 242 11.49 8.04 -0.43
CA VAL A 242 11.36 8.46 -1.84
C VAL A 242 10.26 7.67 -2.55
N GLY A 243 10.23 6.36 -2.35
CA GLY A 243 9.20 5.48 -2.90
C GLY A 243 7.81 5.90 -2.47
N PHE A 244 7.58 6.05 -1.17
CA PHE A 244 6.30 6.48 -0.63
C PHE A 244 5.90 7.87 -1.17
N ALA A 245 6.81 8.85 -1.10
CA ALA A 245 6.55 10.19 -1.60
C ALA A 245 6.13 10.18 -3.08
N TYR A 246 6.84 9.44 -3.91
CA TYR A 246 6.53 9.35 -5.33
C TYR A 246 5.20 8.62 -5.58
N PHE A 247 5.04 7.43 -5.01
CA PHE A 247 3.85 6.61 -5.26
C PHE A 247 2.57 7.25 -4.78
N TYR A 248 2.55 7.79 -3.56
CA TYR A 248 1.34 8.42 -3.05
C TYR A 248 1.03 9.75 -3.73
N THR A 249 2.04 10.49 -4.23
CA THR A 249 1.78 11.66 -5.06
C THR A 249 1.18 11.26 -6.41
N VAL A 250 1.71 10.23 -7.07
CA VAL A 250 1.14 9.67 -8.31
C VAL A 250 -0.27 9.11 -8.07
N TYR A 251 -0.45 8.41 -6.97
CA TYR A 251 -1.74 7.84 -6.58
C TYR A 251 -2.81 8.93 -6.37
N THR A 252 -2.44 10.01 -5.67
CA THR A 252 -3.30 11.19 -5.48
C THR A 252 -3.63 11.85 -6.82
N ALA A 253 -2.64 12.05 -7.68
CA ALA A 253 -2.84 12.61 -9.03
C ALA A 253 -3.76 11.71 -9.89
N TYR A 254 -3.59 10.40 -9.79
CA TYR A 254 -4.43 9.45 -10.52
C TYR A 254 -5.90 9.53 -10.07
N TYR A 255 -6.12 9.55 -8.75
CA TYR A 255 -7.46 9.72 -8.19
C TYR A 255 -8.13 11.02 -8.67
N MET A 256 -7.42 12.15 -8.58
CA MET A 256 -7.93 13.46 -9.03
C MET A 256 -8.33 13.43 -10.51
N ARG A 257 -7.56 12.77 -11.35
CA ARG A 257 -7.89 12.61 -12.78
C ARG A 257 -9.10 11.69 -13.03
N LEU A 258 -9.27 10.65 -12.21
CA LEU A 258 -10.44 9.77 -12.30
C LEU A 258 -11.73 10.52 -11.96
N ILE A 259 -11.74 11.34 -10.92
CA ILE A 259 -12.92 12.11 -10.56
C ILE A 259 -13.23 13.19 -11.61
N ALA A 260 -12.23 13.89 -12.17
CA ALA A 260 -12.42 14.85 -13.23
C ALA A 260 -13.05 14.20 -14.47
N ALA A 261 -12.52 13.07 -14.93
CA ALA A 261 -13.07 12.34 -16.07
C ALA A 261 -14.51 11.83 -15.85
N SER A 262 -14.88 11.54 -14.58
CA SER A 262 -16.25 11.11 -14.27
C SER A 262 -17.25 12.28 -14.29
N THR A 263 -16.82 13.50 -14.04
CA THR A 263 -17.66 14.70 -14.08
C THR A 263 -17.96 15.12 -15.52
N ASP A 264 -16.94 15.10 -16.39
CA ASP A 264 -17.10 15.45 -17.82
C ASP A 264 -18.10 14.55 -18.55
N THR A 265 -18.24 13.29 -18.13
CA THR A 265 -19.22 12.36 -18.72
C THR A 265 -20.66 12.65 -18.29
N LEU A 266 -20.88 13.25 -17.13
CA LEU A 266 -22.22 13.62 -16.66
C LEU A 266 -22.72 14.91 -17.30
N ASP A 267 -21.85 15.86 -17.64
CA ASP A 267 -22.18 17.13 -18.28
C ASP A 267 -22.43 17.00 -19.80
N SER A 268 -22.12 15.83 -20.39
CA SER A 268 -22.28 15.54 -21.82
C SER A 268 -23.56 14.76 -22.15
N VAL A 269 -24.40 14.42 -21.15
CA VAL A 269 -25.70 13.73 -21.31
C VAL A 269 -26.86 14.69 -21.03
#